data_4c1346682495819185bcbc2f7c9cfc22
#
_entry.id   4c1346682495819185bcbc2f7c9cfc22
#
_cell.length_a   1.000
_cell.length_b   1.000
_cell.length_c   1.000
_cell.angle_alpha   90.00
_cell.angle_beta   90.00
_cell.angle_gamma   90.00
#
_symmetry.space_group_name_H-M   'P 1'
#
loop_
_entity.id
_entity.type
_entity.pdbx_description
1 polymer ?
#
loop_
_entity_poly.entity_id
_entity_poly.type
_entity_poly.pdbx_seq_one_letter_code
_entity_poly.pdbx_strand_id
1 'polypeptide(L)'
;MSEIVAVTGATGRIGRRVVRRLAEAGASVRALGRDPEKLAALATGDTRAAAYDDEAAMRAALDGAATLFLVSAHEAPGRVRLHAGAVDAAVAAGVRRIVYLSYLNAAPHATFTYARDHWHTEQHIRSTGLDFTFLRDSTYQADLAAMTSPEGVLRGPAGDGRVGAVTHDDIADSAAAVLLEVGGRHDGATYDMTGPEALGFEEIAAALTRASGRPVVYVPETREEAYASRAVYEAPDWEVEGWVTSYEAVAAGEMADVSDDVRMLTGHPPQAFADFLASHPECYRHLVPH
;
A
#
# COMPACT_ATOMS: atom_id res chain seq x y z
N MET A 1 -16.13 4.13 -27.00
CA MET A 1 -16.07 4.66 -25.61
C MET A 1 -14.89 4.00 -24.96
N SER A 2 -14.04 4.75 -24.26
CA SER A 2 -12.95 4.15 -23.49
C SER A 2 -13.52 3.26 -22.37
N GLU A 3 -12.85 2.13 -22.09
CA GLU A 3 -13.26 1.22 -21.03
C GLU A 3 -13.13 1.90 -19.66
N ILE A 4 -14.09 1.62 -18.77
CA ILE A 4 -14.08 2.22 -17.41
C ILE A 4 -13.10 1.45 -16.53
N VAL A 5 -12.19 2.18 -15.89
CA VAL A 5 -11.34 1.70 -14.80
C VAL A 5 -12.00 2.10 -13.48
N ALA A 6 -12.44 1.13 -12.70
CA ALA A 6 -12.96 1.34 -11.36
C ALA A 6 -11.81 1.30 -10.34
N VAL A 7 -11.77 2.26 -9.43
CA VAL A 7 -10.73 2.39 -8.40
C VAL A 7 -11.38 2.36 -7.03
N THR A 8 -11.14 1.31 -6.24
CA THR A 8 -11.58 1.25 -4.84
C THR A 8 -10.63 2.04 -3.93
N GLY A 9 -11.08 2.35 -2.71
CA GLY A 9 -10.26 3.15 -1.80
C GLY A 9 -9.87 4.51 -2.38
N ALA A 10 -10.68 5.06 -3.31
CA ALA A 10 -10.37 6.24 -4.11
C ALA A 10 -10.11 7.50 -3.30
N THR A 11 -10.59 7.57 -2.06
CA THR A 11 -10.33 8.70 -1.13
C THR A 11 -9.09 8.51 -0.25
N GLY A 12 -8.47 7.33 -0.31
CA GLY A 12 -7.26 6.97 0.44
C GLY A 12 -5.97 7.53 -0.16
N ARG A 13 -4.85 7.22 0.50
CA ARG A 13 -3.52 7.74 0.10
C ARG A 13 -3.12 7.32 -1.32
N ILE A 14 -3.28 6.05 -1.67
CA ILE A 14 -2.96 5.52 -3.02
C ILE A 14 -4.09 5.81 -3.99
N GLY A 15 -5.34 5.43 -3.66
CA GLY A 15 -6.45 5.50 -4.59
C GLY A 15 -6.67 6.89 -5.18
N ARG A 16 -6.61 7.97 -4.36
CA ARG A 16 -6.76 9.35 -4.87
C ARG A 16 -5.67 9.76 -5.85
N ARG A 17 -4.44 9.26 -5.64
CA ARG A 17 -3.31 9.53 -6.53
C ARG A 17 -3.48 8.82 -7.87
N VAL A 18 -3.93 7.57 -7.83
CA VAL A 18 -4.23 6.78 -9.04
C VAL A 18 -5.39 7.40 -9.82
N VAL A 19 -6.50 7.75 -9.15
CA VAL A 19 -7.63 8.44 -9.80
C VAL A 19 -7.18 9.69 -10.52
N ARG A 20 -6.36 10.53 -9.87
CA ARG A 20 -5.84 11.75 -10.48
C ARG A 20 -5.02 11.47 -11.74
N ARG A 21 -4.07 10.53 -11.68
CA ARG A 21 -3.19 10.18 -12.80
C ARG A 21 -3.97 9.62 -14.00
N LEU A 22 -4.93 8.76 -13.73
CA LEU A 22 -5.79 8.20 -14.77
C LEU A 22 -6.66 9.29 -15.41
N ALA A 23 -7.21 10.21 -14.63
CA ALA A 23 -7.99 11.33 -15.13
C ALA A 23 -7.15 12.31 -15.96
N GLU A 24 -5.93 12.64 -15.50
CA GLU A 24 -4.97 13.47 -16.24
C GLU A 24 -4.54 12.83 -17.57
N ALA A 25 -4.48 11.49 -17.62
CA ALA A 25 -4.24 10.73 -18.86
C ALA A 25 -5.49 10.60 -19.77
N GLY A 26 -6.64 11.14 -19.37
CA GLY A 26 -7.89 11.10 -20.15
C GLY A 26 -8.61 9.74 -20.10
N ALA A 27 -8.29 8.86 -19.16
CA ALA A 27 -8.99 7.59 -18.98
C ALA A 27 -10.39 7.79 -18.38
N SER A 28 -11.32 6.89 -18.69
CA SER A 28 -12.62 6.81 -18.03
C SER A 28 -12.47 6.18 -16.66
N VAL A 29 -12.53 6.99 -15.60
CA VAL A 29 -12.31 6.57 -14.22
C VAL A 29 -13.59 6.63 -13.42
N ARG A 30 -13.90 5.52 -12.73
CA ARG A 30 -14.93 5.47 -11.69
C ARG A 30 -14.28 5.32 -10.32
N ALA A 31 -14.50 6.31 -9.45
CA ALA A 31 -13.97 6.29 -8.09
C ALA A 31 -14.96 5.66 -7.10
N LEU A 32 -14.51 4.64 -6.36
CA LEU A 32 -15.29 3.94 -5.35
C LEU A 32 -14.75 4.21 -3.95
N GLY A 33 -15.66 4.42 -3.00
CA GLY A 33 -15.33 4.63 -1.59
C GLY A 33 -16.56 4.61 -0.71
N ARG A 34 -16.37 4.67 0.61
CA ARG A 34 -17.48 4.59 1.58
C ARG A 34 -18.18 5.93 1.83
N ASP A 35 -17.47 7.03 1.62
CA ASP A 35 -17.90 8.38 2.01
C ASP A 35 -18.22 9.19 0.74
N PRO A 36 -19.53 9.45 0.45
CA PRO A 36 -19.94 10.21 -0.73
C PRO A 36 -19.40 11.64 -0.77
N GLU A 37 -19.24 12.30 0.38
CA GLU A 37 -18.76 13.69 0.44
C GLU A 37 -17.28 13.76 0.03
N LYS A 38 -16.47 12.81 0.54
CA LYS A 38 -15.06 12.70 0.15
C LYS A 38 -14.90 12.30 -1.32
N LEU A 39 -15.78 11.46 -1.84
CA LEU A 39 -15.80 11.10 -3.26
C LEU A 39 -16.11 12.29 -4.15
N ALA A 40 -17.06 13.13 -3.78
CA ALA A 40 -17.46 14.32 -4.54
C ALA A 40 -16.30 15.34 -4.70
N ALA A 41 -15.30 15.29 -3.82
CA ALA A 41 -14.11 16.15 -3.88
C ALA A 41 -13.03 15.64 -4.85
N LEU A 42 -13.21 14.44 -5.45
CA LEU A 42 -12.23 13.88 -6.38
C LEU A 42 -12.41 14.47 -7.79
N ALA A 43 -11.30 14.53 -8.54
CA ALA A 43 -11.24 15.07 -9.90
C ALA A 43 -11.81 14.08 -10.95
N THR A 44 -12.93 13.40 -10.65
CA THR A 44 -13.63 12.51 -11.58
C THR A 44 -15.14 12.73 -11.48
N GLY A 45 -15.84 12.72 -12.62
CA GLY A 45 -17.29 12.88 -12.69
C GLY A 45 -18.09 11.60 -12.38
N ASP A 46 -17.45 10.43 -12.32
CA ASP A 46 -18.10 9.14 -12.03
C ASP A 46 -17.65 8.61 -10.66
N THR A 47 -18.49 8.81 -9.65
CA THR A 47 -18.23 8.35 -8.28
C THR A 47 -19.36 7.45 -7.81
N ARG A 48 -19.05 6.39 -7.06
CA ARG A 48 -20.02 5.47 -6.48
C ARG A 48 -19.67 5.18 -5.01
N ALA A 49 -20.67 5.29 -4.15
CA ALA A 49 -20.52 4.86 -2.77
C ALA A 49 -20.70 3.34 -2.68
N ALA A 50 -19.65 2.65 -2.20
CA ALA A 50 -19.69 1.22 -1.95
C ALA A 50 -18.67 0.85 -0.88
N ALA A 51 -19.02 -0.06 0.02
CA ALA A 51 -18.14 -0.65 1.01
C ALA A 51 -17.87 -2.13 0.66
N TYR A 52 -16.75 -2.68 1.09
CA TYR A 52 -16.36 -4.07 0.77
C TYR A 52 -17.26 -5.11 1.41
N ASP A 53 -17.97 -4.78 2.50
CA ASP A 53 -18.94 -5.62 3.19
C ASP A 53 -20.36 -5.50 2.63
N ASP A 54 -20.59 -4.61 1.65
CA ASP A 54 -21.86 -4.47 0.93
C ASP A 54 -21.70 -4.98 -0.52
N GLU A 55 -21.87 -6.29 -0.67
CA GLU A 55 -21.73 -6.98 -1.97
C GLU A 55 -22.68 -6.40 -3.04
N ALA A 56 -23.91 -6.07 -2.67
CA ALA A 56 -24.89 -5.53 -3.61
C ALA A 56 -24.52 -4.14 -4.12
N ALA A 57 -24.10 -3.24 -3.21
CA ALA A 57 -23.61 -1.92 -3.55
C ALA A 57 -22.32 -2.01 -4.37
N MET A 58 -21.39 -2.89 -4.00
CA MET A 58 -20.14 -3.08 -4.72
C MET A 58 -20.38 -3.58 -6.15
N ARG A 59 -21.23 -4.59 -6.32
CA ARG A 59 -21.61 -5.07 -7.65
C ARG A 59 -22.25 -3.97 -8.51
N ALA A 60 -23.20 -3.22 -7.95
CA ALA A 60 -23.85 -2.11 -8.66
C ALA A 60 -22.86 -0.99 -9.02
N ALA A 61 -21.91 -0.71 -8.13
CA ALA A 61 -20.85 0.28 -8.38
C ALA A 61 -19.89 -0.15 -9.48
N LEU A 62 -19.65 -1.44 -9.66
CA LEU A 62 -18.77 -2.01 -10.68
C LEU A 62 -19.44 -2.28 -12.03
N ASP A 63 -20.77 -2.13 -12.13
CA ASP A 63 -21.52 -2.39 -13.38
C ASP A 63 -20.95 -1.57 -14.55
N GLY A 64 -20.61 -2.26 -15.64
CA GLY A 64 -20.00 -1.66 -16.83
C GLY A 64 -18.51 -1.30 -16.72
N ALA A 65 -17.85 -1.55 -15.59
CA ALA A 65 -16.40 -1.40 -15.47
C ALA A 65 -15.69 -2.60 -16.13
N ALA A 66 -14.64 -2.33 -16.90
CA ALA A 66 -13.82 -3.36 -17.53
C ALA A 66 -12.70 -3.84 -16.62
N THR A 67 -12.08 -2.91 -15.90
CA THR A 67 -10.94 -3.16 -15.01
C THR A 67 -11.23 -2.62 -13.62
N LEU A 68 -10.85 -3.40 -12.60
CA LEU A 68 -10.87 -2.98 -11.21
C LEU A 68 -9.44 -2.78 -10.69
N PHE A 69 -9.13 -1.60 -10.18
CA PHE A 69 -8.00 -1.40 -9.27
C PHE A 69 -8.49 -1.63 -7.84
N LEU A 70 -8.13 -2.77 -7.28
CA LEU A 70 -8.49 -3.17 -5.92
C LEU A 70 -7.40 -2.70 -4.94
N VAL A 71 -7.66 -1.62 -4.22
CA VAL A 71 -6.83 -1.19 -3.09
C VAL A 71 -7.21 -2.03 -1.88
N SER A 72 -6.22 -2.58 -1.19
CA SER A 72 -6.47 -3.40 0.01
C SER A 72 -7.27 -2.63 1.08
N ALA A 73 -8.17 -3.34 1.76
CA ALA A 73 -8.90 -2.79 2.90
C ALA A 73 -7.94 -2.50 4.07
N HIS A 74 -8.36 -1.61 4.97
CA HIS A 74 -7.64 -1.37 6.21
C HIS A 74 -7.51 -2.68 7.02
N GLU A 75 -6.43 -2.80 7.75
CA GLU A 75 -6.15 -3.95 8.61
C GLU A 75 -7.27 -4.15 9.62
N ALA A 76 -7.81 -5.36 9.63
CA ALA A 76 -8.89 -5.74 10.55
C ALA A 76 -9.11 -7.26 10.53
N PRO A 77 -9.64 -7.85 11.61
CA PRO A 77 -10.11 -9.23 11.58
C PRO A 77 -11.13 -9.45 10.45
N GLY A 78 -10.91 -10.47 9.64
CA GLY A 78 -11.78 -10.78 8.50
C GLY A 78 -11.51 -9.98 7.22
N ARG A 79 -10.40 -9.24 7.14
CA ARG A 79 -9.96 -8.48 5.97
C ARG A 79 -9.96 -9.30 4.68
N VAL A 80 -9.48 -10.54 4.73
CA VAL A 80 -9.51 -11.47 3.58
C VAL A 80 -10.91 -11.68 3.04
N ARG A 81 -11.91 -11.81 3.93
CA ARG A 81 -13.32 -11.95 3.51
C ARG A 81 -13.85 -10.70 2.82
N LEU A 82 -13.45 -9.51 3.29
CA LEU A 82 -13.82 -8.25 2.64
C LEU A 82 -13.24 -8.16 1.23
N HIS A 83 -11.98 -8.56 1.06
CA HIS A 83 -11.35 -8.60 -0.25
C HIS A 83 -12.03 -9.62 -1.17
N ALA A 84 -12.31 -10.83 -0.67
CA ALA A 84 -12.99 -11.86 -1.43
C ALA A 84 -14.38 -11.39 -1.90
N GLY A 85 -15.18 -10.75 -1.01
CA GLY A 85 -16.48 -10.19 -1.39
C GLY A 85 -16.39 -9.12 -2.48
N ALA A 86 -15.37 -8.25 -2.44
CA ALA A 86 -15.16 -7.25 -3.49
C ALA A 86 -14.75 -7.90 -4.83
N VAL A 87 -13.93 -8.97 -4.79
CA VAL A 87 -13.52 -9.75 -5.96
C VAL A 87 -14.73 -10.48 -6.56
N ASP A 88 -15.54 -11.13 -5.74
CA ASP A 88 -16.75 -11.85 -6.18
C ASP A 88 -17.77 -10.88 -6.78
N ALA A 89 -17.93 -9.68 -6.20
CA ALA A 89 -18.76 -8.63 -6.76
C ALA A 89 -18.25 -8.16 -8.14
N ALA A 90 -16.91 -8.08 -8.32
CA ALA A 90 -16.31 -7.73 -9.60
C ALA A 90 -16.58 -8.80 -10.67
N VAL A 91 -16.44 -10.08 -10.34
CA VAL A 91 -16.82 -11.20 -11.22
C VAL A 91 -18.28 -11.10 -11.61
N ALA A 92 -19.17 -10.91 -10.62
CA ALA A 92 -20.62 -10.82 -10.84
C ALA A 92 -21.03 -9.58 -11.65
N ALA A 93 -20.26 -8.50 -11.64
CA ALA A 93 -20.46 -7.29 -12.44
C ALA A 93 -19.89 -7.38 -13.86
N GLY A 94 -19.17 -8.48 -14.20
CA GLY A 94 -18.57 -8.66 -15.52
C GLY A 94 -17.26 -7.91 -15.74
N VAL A 95 -16.55 -7.54 -14.65
CA VAL A 95 -15.16 -7.05 -14.71
C VAL A 95 -14.29 -8.16 -15.33
N ARG A 96 -13.37 -7.77 -16.20
CA ARG A 96 -12.52 -8.73 -16.91
C ARG A 96 -11.11 -8.80 -16.32
N ARG A 97 -10.63 -7.73 -15.68
CA ARG A 97 -9.27 -7.62 -15.16
C ARG A 97 -9.25 -6.99 -13.77
N ILE A 98 -8.43 -7.54 -12.87
CA ILE A 98 -8.17 -6.97 -11.55
C ILE A 98 -6.69 -6.62 -11.43
N VAL A 99 -6.38 -5.35 -11.15
CA VAL A 99 -5.07 -4.92 -10.68
C VAL A 99 -5.17 -4.77 -9.17
N TYR A 100 -4.42 -5.58 -8.42
CA TYR A 100 -4.52 -5.63 -6.97
C TYR A 100 -3.27 -5.03 -6.31
N LEU A 101 -3.49 -4.08 -5.40
CA LEU A 101 -2.44 -3.55 -4.53
C LEU A 101 -2.21 -4.56 -3.40
N SER A 102 -1.20 -5.40 -3.60
CA SER A 102 -0.76 -6.46 -2.70
C SER A 102 0.41 -5.98 -1.84
N TYR A 103 1.09 -6.89 -1.16
CA TYR A 103 2.22 -6.58 -0.29
C TYR A 103 3.44 -7.43 -0.63
N LEU A 104 4.65 -6.85 -0.49
CA LEU A 104 5.91 -7.53 -0.75
C LEU A 104 6.00 -8.83 0.08
N ASN A 105 6.53 -9.88 -0.54
CA ASN A 105 6.64 -11.20 0.08
C ASN A 105 5.31 -11.80 0.60
N ALA A 106 4.17 -11.44 0.00
CA ALA A 106 2.89 -12.11 0.27
C ALA A 106 3.04 -13.63 0.10
N ALA A 107 2.94 -14.37 1.21
CA ALA A 107 3.10 -15.82 1.28
C ALA A 107 2.24 -16.40 2.42
N PRO A 108 1.88 -17.72 2.36
CA PRO A 108 0.99 -18.31 3.37
C PRO A 108 1.60 -18.34 4.77
N HIS A 109 2.94 -18.26 4.86
CA HIS A 109 3.70 -18.30 6.10
C HIS A 109 4.64 -17.10 6.26
N ALA A 110 4.33 -15.97 5.57
CA ALA A 110 5.09 -14.73 5.75
C ALA A 110 5.19 -14.36 7.23
N THR A 111 6.33 -13.83 7.66
CA THR A 111 6.52 -13.38 9.04
C THR A 111 5.49 -12.29 9.38
N PHE A 112 5.36 -11.28 8.50
CA PHE A 112 4.34 -10.25 8.64
C PHE A 112 2.93 -10.83 8.48
N THR A 113 2.11 -10.73 9.52
CA THR A 113 0.78 -11.35 9.54
C THR A 113 -0.13 -10.83 8.43
N TYR A 114 -0.07 -9.54 8.12
CA TYR A 114 -0.92 -8.95 7.07
C TYR A 114 -0.46 -9.31 5.65
N ALA A 115 0.81 -9.67 5.43
CA ALA A 115 1.27 -10.22 4.15
C ALA A 115 0.59 -11.55 3.82
N ARG A 116 0.17 -12.33 4.84
CA ARG A 116 -0.63 -13.55 4.67
C ARG A 116 -2.02 -13.24 4.11
N ASP A 117 -2.65 -12.15 4.55
CA ASP A 117 -3.95 -11.70 4.03
C ASP A 117 -3.85 -11.35 2.54
N HIS A 118 -2.76 -10.70 2.14
CA HIS A 118 -2.50 -10.39 0.74
C HIS A 118 -2.32 -11.66 -0.09
N TRP A 119 -1.58 -12.65 0.41
CA TRP A 119 -1.44 -13.94 -0.27
C TRP A 119 -2.80 -14.62 -0.47
N HIS A 120 -3.64 -14.70 0.56
CA HIS A 120 -4.97 -15.27 0.45
C HIS A 120 -5.83 -14.55 -0.59
N THR A 121 -5.75 -13.24 -0.64
CA THR A 121 -6.44 -12.41 -1.64
C THR A 121 -5.92 -12.68 -3.05
N GLU A 122 -4.60 -12.76 -3.24
CA GLU A 122 -4.00 -13.12 -4.52
C GLU A 122 -4.48 -14.50 -5.00
N GLN A 123 -4.52 -15.51 -4.11
CA GLN A 123 -5.02 -16.83 -4.47
C GLN A 123 -6.50 -16.80 -4.85
N HIS A 124 -7.32 -16.02 -4.14
CA HIS A 124 -8.73 -15.86 -4.49
C HIS A 124 -8.89 -15.22 -5.86
N ILE A 125 -8.18 -14.13 -6.16
CA ILE A 125 -8.18 -13.49 -7.49
C ILE A 125 -7.76 -14.50 -8.57
N ARG A 126 -6.67 -15.25 -8.39
CA ARG A 126 -6.21 -16.28 -9.33
C ARG A 126 -7.30 -17.34 -9.61
N SER A 127 -8.08 -17.71 -8.61
CA SER A 127 -9.13 -18.75 -8.72
C SER A 127 -10.34 -18.29 -9.52
N THR A 128 -10.53 -16.98 -9.75
CA THR A 128 -11.66 -16.44 -10.51
C THR A 128 -11.56 -16.66 -12.01
N GLY A 129 -10.34 -16.84 -12.53
CA GLY A 129 -10.04 -16.92 -13.96
C GLY A 129 -10.04 -15.56 -14.69
N LEU A 130 -10.17 -14.44 -13.97
CA LEU A 130 -10.00 -13.10 -14.53
C LEU A 130 -8.53 -12.84 -14.84
N ASP A 131 -8.27 -11.94 -15.79
CA ASP A 131 -6.94 -11.37 -15.95
C ASP A 131 -6.55 -10.59 -14.70
N PHE A 132 -5.29 -10.71 -14.28
CA PHE A 132 -4.85 -10.03 -13.07
C PHE A 132 -3.43 -9.49 -13.19
N THR A 133 -3.14 -8.46 -12.37
CA THR A 133 -1.78 -7.98 -12.10
C THR A 133 -1.68 -7.71 -10.60
N PHE A 134 -0.61 -8.16 -9.96
CA PHE A 134 -0.33 -7.84 -8.56
C PHE A 134 0.78 -6.81 -8.49
N LEU A 135 0.51 -5.73 -7.76
CA LEU A 135 1.50 -4.72 -7.39
C LEU A 135 1.77 -4.90 -5.90
N ARG A 136 2.88 -5.57 -5.57
CA ARG A 136 3.28 -5.87 -4.20
C ARG A 136 4.10 -4.71 -3.67
N ASP A 137 3.46 -3.82 -2.92
CA ASP A 137 4.15 -2.68 -2.31
C ASP A 137 4.98 -3.10 -1.08
N SER A 138 6.09 -2.40 -0.88
CA SER A 138 6.89 -2.45 0.34
C SER A 138 6.35 -1.43 1.36
N THR A 139 6.97 -1.37 2.54
CA THR A 139 6.70 -0.36 3.55
C THR A 139 6.79 1.05 2.95
N TYR A 140 5.86 1.91 3.32
CA TYR A 140 5.87 3.27 2.80
C TYR A 140 6.92 4.15 3.51
N GLN A 141 7.65 4.94 2.73
CA GLN A 141 8.64 5.90 3.27
C GLN A 141 7.99 6.89 4.26
N ALA A 142 6.75 7.27 4.00
CA ALA A 142 5.99 8.14 4.92
C ALA A 142 5.73 7.49 6.28
N ASP A 143 5.51 6.18 6.31
CA ASP A 143 5.25 5.46 7.56
C ASP A 143 6.53 5.28 8.38
N LEU A 144 7.70 5.11 7.74
CA LEU A 144 8.99 5.10 8.44
C LEU A 144 9.23 6.40 9.24
N ALA A 145 8.88 7.55 8.67
CA ALA A 145 8.95 8.82 9.38
C ALA A 145 7.91 8.91 10.53
N ALA A 146 6.68 8.44 10.29
CA ALA A 146 5.59 8.47 11.25
C ALA A 146 5.77 7.51 12.43
N MET A 147 6.53 6.41 12.26
CA MET A 147 6.85 5.44 13.33
C MET A 147 7.80 6.01 14.40
N THR A 148 8.45 7.14 14.14
CA THR A 148 9.34 7.80 15.09
C THR A 148 8.54 8.57 16.10
N SER A 149 8.79 8.37 17.41
CA SER A 149 8.09 9.12 18.46
C SER A 149 8.46 10.62 18.44
N PRO A 150 7.62 11.49 19.04
CA PRO A 150 7.96 12.92 19.18
C PRO A 150 9.28 13.19 19.92
N GLU A 151 9.77 12.26 20.72
CA GLU A 151 11.06 12.34 21.42
C GLU A 151 12.25 11.99 20.52
N GLY A 152 12.01 11.56 19.27
CA GLY A 152 13.04 11.16 18.33
C GLY A 152 13.50 9.71 18.52
N VAL A 153 12.60 8.83 18.97
CA VAL A 153 12.91 7.40 19.14
C VAL A 153 12.14 6.57 18.11
N LEU A 154 12.88 5.86 17.28
CA LEU A 154 12.38 4.82 16.38
C LEU A 154 12.70 3.48 17.04
N ARG A 155 11.69 2.65 17.34
CA ARG A 155 11.89 1.40 18.10
C ARG A 155 11.16 0.20 17.50
N GLY A 156 11.77 -0.96 17.60
CA GLY A 156 11.14 -2.22 17.18
C GLY A 156 12.14 -3.36 17.01
N PRO A 157 11.64 -4.59 16.82
CA PRO A 157 12.46 -5.79 16.72
C PRO A 157 12.95 -6.04 15.29
N ALA A 158 13.52 -5.02 14.61
CA ALA A 158 14.06 -5.17 13.26
C ALA A 158 15.53 -5.61 13.24
N GLY A 159 16.23 -5.59 14.40
CA GLY A 159 17.66 -5.92 14.45
C GLY A 159 18.48 -5.13 13.44
N ASP A 160 19.34 -5.82 12.69
CA ASP A 160 20.15 -5.28 11.61
C ASP A 160 19.48 -5.42 10.23
N GLY A 161 18.20 -5.80 10.21
CA GLY A 161 17.44 -5.99 8.98
C GLY A 161 17.28 -4.69 8.18
N ARG A 162 16.94 -4.83 6.90
CA ARG A 162 16.84 -3.72 5.95
C ARG A 162 15.49 -3.73 5.26
N VAL A 163 15.02 -2.55 4.84
CA VAL A 163 13.74 -2.39 4.14
C VAL A 163 13.88 -1.53 2.89
N GLY A 164 13.42 -2.03 1.76
CA GLY A 164 13.34 -1.32 0.48
C GLY A 164 12.08 -0.46 0.40
N ALA A 165 11.95 0.55 1.27
CA ALA A 165 10.73 1.35 1.40
C ALA A 165 10.45 2.21 0.15
N VAL A 166 9.18 2.33 -0.22
CA VAL A 166 8.71 2.97 -1.45
C VAL A 166 7.79 4.16 -1.16
N THR A 167 7.67 5.11 -2.08
CA THR A 167 6.73 6.24 -1.93
C THR A 167 5.32 5.88 -2.43
N HIS A 168 4.32 6.56 -1.87
CA HIS A 168 2.94 6.45 -2.39
C HIS A 168 2.83 6.94 -3.84
N ASP A 169 3.69 7.87 -4.26
CA ASP A 169 3.66 8.43 -5.62
C ASP A 169 4.26 7.43 -6.62
N ASP A 170 5.37 6.76 -6.30
CA ASP A 170 5.94 5.70 -7.15
C ASP A 170 4.95 4.54 -7.34
N ILE A 171 4.23 4.14 -6.29
CA ILE A 171 3.18 3.12 -6.39
C ILE A 171 2.04 3.60 -7.28
N ALA A 172 1.62 4.86 -7.15
CA ALA A 172 0.52 5.38 -7.95
C ALA A 172 0.93 5.57 -9.42
N ASP A 173 2.18 5.93 -9.71
CA ASP A 173 2.71 6.00 -11.07
C ASP A 173 2.76 4.61 -11.70
N SER A 174 3.25 3.61 -10.96
CA SER A 174 3.28 2.21 -11.40
C SER A 174 1.88 1.66 -11.66
N ALA A 175 0.94 1.91 -10.73
CA ALA A 175 -0.45 1.48 -10.90
C ALA A 175 -1.11 2.14 -12.12
N ALA A 176 -0.90 3.44 -12.32
CA ALA A 176 -1.42 4.15 -13.48
C ALA A 176 -0.84 3.60 -14.79
N ALA A 177 0.48 3.34 -14.85
CA ALA A 177 1.12 2.75 -16.03
C ALA A 177 0.51 1.39 -16.40
N VAL A 178 0.29 0.52 -15.40
CA VAL A 178 -0.33 -0.80 -15.59
C VAL A 178 -1.80 -0.69 -16.01
N LEU A 179 -2.56 0.26 -15.44
CA LEU A 179 -3.98 0.44 -15.72
C LEU A 179 -4.26 1.10 -17.08
N LEU A 180 -3.33 1.92 -17.57
CA LEU A 180 -3.44 2.59 -18.88
C LEU A 180 -3.03 1.69 -20.04
N GLU A 181 -2.31 0.60 -19.76
CA GLU A 181 -1.93 -0.38 -20.77
C GLU A 181 -3.13 -1.25 -21.15
N VAL A 182 -3.47 -1.30 -22.44
CA VAL A 182 -4.68 -1.98 -22.96
C VAL A 182 -4.38 -3.28 -23.71
N GLY A 183 -3.12 -3.65 -23.86
CA GLY A 183 -2.69 -4.81 -24.66
C GLY A 183 -2.54 -6.12 -23.89
N GLY A 184 -2.85 -6.16 -22.59
CA GLY A 184 -2.68 -7.35 -21.76
C GLY A 184 -1.23 -7.68 -21.38
N ARG A 185 -0.30 -6.74 -21.61
CA ARG A 185 1.15 -6.92 -21.36
C ARG A 185 1.46 -7.29 -19.91
N HIS A 186 0.61 -6.86 -18.99
CA HIS A 186 0.80 -7.07 -17.56
C HIS A 186 -0.08 -8.18 -16.98
N ASP A 187 -0.85 -8.90 -17.82
CA ASP A 187 -1.75 -9.95 -17.35
C ASP A 187 -0.95 -11.15 -16.83
N GLY A 188 -1.34 -11.63 -15.65
CA GLY A 188 -0.65 -12.70 -14.91
C GLY A 188 0.64 -12.25 -14.21
N ALA A 189 1.05 -10.99 -14.38
CA ALA A 189 2.31 -10.47 -13.80
C ALA A 189 2.17 -10.13 -12.32
N THR A 190 3.31 -10.20 -11.63
CA THR A 190 3.51 -9.69 -10.27
C THR A 190 4.73 -8.78 -10.28
N TYR A 191 4.61 -7.59 -9.72
CA TYR A 191 5.65 -6.58 -9.63
C TYR A 191 5.90 -6.21 -8.19
N ASP A 192 7.18 -6.12 -7.80
CA ASP A 192 7.59 -5.76 -6.45
C ASP A 192 7.93 -4.27 -6.40
N MET A 193 7.07 -3.49 -5.77
CA MET A 193 7.19 -2.04 -5.68
C MET A 193 8.09 -1.65 -4.51
N THR A 194 9.37 -1.39 -4.79
CA THR A 194 10.36 -0.99 -3.80
C THR A 194 10.95 0.39 -4.12
N GLY A 195 11.55 1.02 -3.12
CA GLY A 195 12.45 2.16 -3.34
C GLY A 195 13.76 1.71 -4.00
N PRO A 196 14.67 2.66 -4.29
CA PRO A 196 15.93 2.38 -4.98
C PRO A 196 17.00 1.77 -4.07
N GLU A 197 16.75 1.69 -2.77
CA GLU A 197 17.71 1.26 -1.75
C GLU A 197 17.01 0.54 -0.60
N ALA A 198 17.68 -0.43 0.00
CA ALA A 198 17.25 -1.04 1.25
C ALA A 198 18.01 -0.41 2.42
N LEU A 199 17.30 0.19 3.37
CA LEU A 199 17.86 0.92 4.50
C LEU A 199 17.66 0.14 5.81
N GLY A 200 18.69 0.12 6.66
CA GLY A 200 18.57 -0.29 8.05
C GLY A 200 17.94 0.81 8.92
N PHE A 201 17.40 0.43 10.06
CA PHE A 201 16.71 1.40 10.94
C PHE A 201 17.65 2.46 11.53
N GLU A 202 18.95 2.16 11.70
CA GLU A 202 19.96 3.17 12.07
C GLU A 202 20.17 4.20 10.93
N GLU A 203 20.19 3.76 9.67
CA GLU A 203 20.32 4.64 8.51
C GLU A 203 19.07 5.52 8.34
N ILE A 204 17.87 4.96 8.58
CA ILE A 204 16.59 5.69 8.60
C ILE A 204 16.63 6.76 9.71
N ALA A 205 17.04 6.41 10.92
CA ALA A 205 17.18 7.36 12.03
C ALA A 205 18.17 8.48 11.72
N ALA A 206 19.30 8.14 11.10
CA ALA A 206 20.30 9.13 10.66
C ALA A 206 19.74 10.06 9.57
N ALA A 207 18.95 9.56 8.62
CA ALA A 207 18.29 10.37 7.60
C ALA A 207 17.26 11.33 8.22
N LEU A 208 16.44 10.84 9.15
CA LEU A 208 15.48 11.67 9.90
C LEU A 208 16.17 12.74 10.76
N THR A 209 17.31 12.41 11.39
CA THR A 209 18.15 13.37 12.12
C THR A 209 18.60 14.51 11.20
N ARG A 210 19.11 14.18 10.00
CA ARG A 210 19.54 15.20 9.02
C ARG A 210 18.39 16.08 8.54
N ALA A 211 17.23 15.47 8.27
CA ALA A 211 16.08 16.18 7.74
C ALA A 211 15.41 17.09 8.78
N SER A 212 15.23 16.61 10.02
CA SER A 212 14.54 17.34 11.09
C SER A 212 15.43 18.30 11.87
N GLY A 213 16.76 18.13 11.81
CA GLY A 213 17.72 18.83 12.68
C GLY A 213 17.70 18.40 14.15
N ARG A 214 16.92 17.34 14.49
CA ARG A 214 16.80 16.77 15.83
C ARG A 214 17.44 15.37 15.86
N PRO A 215 18.17 15.00 16.92
CA PRO A 215 18.67 13.64 17.05
C PRO A 215 17.54 12.62 17.05
N VAL A 216 17.60 11.67 16.15
CA VAL A 216 16.73 10.48 16.08
C VAL A 216 17.61 9.27 16.28
N VAL A 217 17.16 8.34 17.11
CA VAL A 217 17.88 7.11 17.42
C VAL A 217 17.00 5.89 17.19
N TYR A 218 17.60 4.83 16.66
CA TYR A 218 16.97 3.52 16.63
C TYR A 218 17.25 2.78 17.92
N VAL A 219 16.21 2.21 18.52
CA VAL A 219 16.28 1.36 19.71
C VAL A 219 15.78 -0.03 19.34
N PRO A 220 16.69 -0.99 19.11
CA PRO A 220 16.28 -2.37 18.86
C PRO A 220 15.57 -2.94 20.09
N GLU A 221 14.49 -3.66 19.86
CA GLU A 221 13.68 -4.32 20.90
C GLU A 221 13.67 -5.83 20.67
N THR A 222 13.56 -6.62 21.74
CA THR A 222 13.09 -8.00 21.64
C THR A 222 11.60 -8.01 21.34
N ARG A 223 11.04 -9.17 20.98
CA ARG A 223 9.60 -9.34 20.79
C ARG A 223 8.82 -8.93 22.05
N GLU A 224 9.25 -9.36 23.22
CA GLU A 224 8.62 -9.07 24.51
C GLU A 224 8.66 -7.56 24.82
N GLU A 225 9.79 -6.90 24.59
CA GLU A 225 9.94 -5.45 24.77
C GLU A 225 9.05 -4.70 23.79
N ALA A 226 8.92 -5.18 22.54
CA ALA A 226 8.07 -4.59 21.54
C ALA A 226 6.59 -4.63 21.91
N TYR A 227 6.09 -5.71 22.51
CA TYR A 227 4.75 -5.76 23.08
C TYR A 227 4.59 -4.80 24.27
N ALA A 228 5.55 -4.79 25.19
CA ALA A 228 5.51 -3.93 26.36
C ALA A 228 5.50 -2.44 25.98
N SER A 229 6.32 -2.03 25.02
CA SER A 229 6.39 -0.63 24.57
C SER A 229 5.10 -0.16 23.86
N ARG A 230 4.36 -1.08 23.24
CA ARG A 230 3.10 -0.79 22.53
C ARG A 230 1.86 -0.90 23.40
N ALA A 231 1.97 -1.39 24.66
CA ALA A 231 0.85 -1.51 25.58
C ALA A 231 0.16 -0.15 25.84
N VAL A 232 0.89 0.96 25.73
CA VAL A 232 0.36 2.33 25.90
C VAL A 232 -0.72 2.69 24.87
N TYR A 233 -0.77 2.02 23.72
CA TYR A 233 -1.77 2.29 22.68
C TYR A 233 -3.10 1.60 22.92
N GLU A 234 -3.20 0.71 23.92
CA GLU A 234 -4.41 -0.06 24.25
C GLU A 234 -5.07 -0.73 23.02
N ALA A 235 -4.24 -1.09 22.03
CA ALA A 235 -4.69 -1.72 20.80
C ALA A 235 -4.98 -3.22 21.02
N PRO A 236 -5.87 -3.82 20.24
CA PRO A 236 -6.16 -5.25 20.35
C PRO A 236 -4.94 -6.10 19.92
N ASP A 237 -4.83 -7.31 20.47
CA ASP A 237 -3.66 -8.19 20.30
C ASP A 237 -3.31 -8.43 18.83
N TRP A 238 -4.29 -8.61 17.94
CA TRP A 238 -4.06 -8.84 16.52
C TRP A 238 -3.39 -7.64 15.82
N GLU A 239 -3.67 -6.42 16.28
CA GLU A 239 -3.10 -5.20 15.72
C GLU A 239 -1.65 -5.02 16.21
N VAL A 240 -1.41 -5.23 17.50
CA VAL A 240 -0.07 -5.23 18.09
C VAL A 240 0.80 -6.32 17.46
N GLU A 241 0.26 -7.53 17.26
CA GLU A 241 0.93 -8.61 16.53
C GLU A 241 1.33 -8.16 15.10
N GLY A 242 0.43 -7.48 14.39
CA GLY A 242 0.72 -6.91 13.09
C GLY A 242 1.90 -5.93 13.14
N TRP A 243 1.88 -4.99 14.09
CA TRP A 243 2.98 -4.03 14.26
C TRP A 243 4.32 -4.70 14.58
N VAL A 244 4.34 -5.68 15.49
CA VAL A 244 5.56 -6.38 15.88
C VAL A 244 6.10 -7.22 14.72
N THR A 245 5.24 -8.00 14.07
CA THR A 245 5.67 -8.90 12.99
C THR A 245 6.10 -8.17 11.73
N SER A 246 5.70 -6.91 11.52
CA SER A 246 6.22 -6.08 10.42
C SER A 246 7.72 -5.80 10.58
N TYR A 247 8.18 -5.52 11.80
CA TYR A 247 9.61 -5.36 12.10
C TYR A 247 10.36 -6.70 12.07
N GLU A 248 9.73 -7.78 12.56
CA GLU A 248 10.33 -9.11 12.51
C GLU A 248 10.54 -9.60 11.06
N ALA A 249 9.64 -9.25 10.13
CA ALA A 249 9.82 -9.51 8.71
C ALA A 249 11.06 -8.78 8.15
N VAL A 250 11.32 -7.56 8.62
CA VAL A 250 12.56 -6.84 8.30
C VAL A 250 13.78 -7.56 8.89
N ALA A 251 13.73 -7.98 10.16
CA ALA A 251 14.81 -8.74 10.81
C ALA A 251 15.09 -10.07 10.09
N ALA A 252 14.05 -10.72 9.57
CA ALA A 252 14.17 -11.96 8.79
C ALA A 252 14.71 -11.74 7.36
N GLY A 253 14.92 -10.49 6.93
CA GLY A 253 15.40 -10.16 5.58
C GLY A 253 14.30 -10.19 4.51
N GLU A 254 13.03 -10.41 4.88
CA GLU A 254 11.91 -10.49 3.93
C GLU A 254 11.65 -9.17 3.20
N MET A 255 12.17 -8.04 3.69
CA MET A 255 11.92 -6.70 3.15
C MET A 255 13.15 -6.07 2.49
N ALA A 256 14.26 -6.84 2.37
CA ALA A 256 15.55 -6.29 1.95
C ALA A 256 15.75 -6.22 0.43
N ASP A 257 14.99 -6.99 -0.34
CA ASP A 257 15.12 -7.00 -1.79
C ASP A 257 14.71 -5.66 -2.39
N VAL A 258 15.48 -5.23 -3.40
CA VAL A 258 15.22 -4.02 -4.20
C VAL A 258 14.98 -4.43 -5.64
N SER A 259 13.86 -4.02 -6.19
CA SER A 259 13.42 -4.32 -7.55
C SER A 259 13.60 -3.12 -8.49
N ASP A 260 13.76 -3.38 -9.77
CA ASP A 260 13.71 -2.38 -10.85
C ASP A 260 12.28 -2.13 -11.38
N ASP A 261 11.26 -2.77 -10.81
CA ASP A 261 9.90 -2.79 -11.36
C ASP A 261 9.27 -1.40 -11.44
N VAL A 262 9.49 -0.54 -10.43
CA VAL A 262 9.02 0.86 -10.49
C VAL A 262 9.59 1.55 -11.72
N ARG A 263 10.90 1.48 -11.94
CA ARG A 263 11.54 2.12 -13.10
C ARG A 263 11.09 1.50 -14.42
N MET A 264 10.93 0.19 -14.46
CA MET A 264 10.49 -0.52 -15.66
C MET A 264 9.06 -0.15 -16.07
N LEU A 265 8.17 0.04 -15.10
CA LEU A 265 6.78 0.40 -15.34
C LEU A 265 6.60 1.89 -15.66
N THR A 266 7.30 2.76 -14.95
CA THR A 266 7.09 4.22 -14.99
C THR A 266 8.02 4.96 -15.95
N GLY A 267 9.20 4.38 -16.24
CA GLY A 267 10.27 5.02 -17.01
C GLY A 267 11.15 5.98 -16.19
N HIS A 268 10.88 6.16 -14.89
CA HIS A 268 11.72 6.93 -13.96
C HIS A 268 12.15 6.07 -12.77
N PRO A 269 13.31 6.37 -12.13
CA PRO A 269 13.71 5.66 -10.93
C PRO A 269 12.75 5.96 -9.76
N PRO A 270 12.56 5.01 -8.82
CA PRO A 270 11.83 5.28 -7.58
C PRO A 270 12.58 6.33 -6.74
N GLN A 271 11.84 7.08 -5.93
CA GLN A 271 12.38 8.15 -5.10
C GLN A 271 13.16 7.60 -3.92
N ALA A 272 14.40 8.10 -3.70
CA ALA A 272 15.21 7.78 -2.54
C ALA A 272 14.61 8.38 -1.24
N PHE A 273 14.85 7.74 -0.10
CA PHE A 273 14.28 8.18 1.18
C PHE A 273 14.72 9.60 1.57
N ALA A 274 15.98 9.95 1.32
CA ALA A 274 16.49 11.29 1.60
C ALA A 274 15.78 12.36 0.76
N ASP A 275 15.53 12.10 -0.53
CA ASP A 275 14.84 13.02 -1.44
C ASP A 275 13.34 13.11 -1.07
N PHE A 276 12.74 12.01 -0.64
CA PHE A 276 11.38 12.00 -0.10
C PHE A 276 11.26 12.90 1.12
N LEU A 277 12.14 12.78 2.10
CA LEU A 277 12.13 13.63 3.29
C LEU A 277 12.33 15.12 2.93
N ALA A 278 13.21 15.44 1.99
CA ALA A 278 13.43 16.81 1.53
C ALA A 278 12.17 17.43 0.88
N SER A 279 11.38 16.63 0.17
CA SER A 279 10.17 17.08 -0.52
C SER A 279 8.89 17.00 0.33
N HIS A 280 8.90 16.28 1.47
CA HIS A 280 7.73 16.02 2.31
C HIS A 280 8.00 16.31 3.80
N PRO A 281 8.35 17.57 4.16
CA PRO A 281 8.68 17.91 5.55
C PRO A 281 7.50 17.71 6.51
N GLU A 282 6.27 17.64 6.01
CA GLU A 282 5.08 17.35 6.81
C GLU A 282 5.10 15.94 7.42
N CYS A 283 5.80 14.97 6.83
CA CYS A 283 5.85 13.59 7.31
C CYS A 283 6.62 13.46 8.63
N TYR A 284 7.56 14.37 8.90
CA TYR A 284 8.35 14.38 10.14
C TYR A 284 8.20 15.69 10.94
N ARG A 285 7.14 16.47 10.69
CA ARG A 285 6.88 17.74 11.39
C ARG A 285 6.86 17.59 12.91
N HIS A 286 6.41 16.45 13.43
CA HIS A 286 6.39 16.16 14.87
C HIS A 286 7.78 16.04 15.49
N LEU A 287 8.84 15.92 14.68
CA LEU A 287 10.23 15.89 15.11
C LEU A 287 10.87 17.28 15.13
N VAL A 288 10.30 18.27 14.43
CA VAL A 288 10.89 19.60 14.34
C VAL A 288 10.60 20.38 15.64
N PRO A 289 11.61 20.93 16.33
CA PRO A 289 11.39 21.77 17.51
C PRO A 289 10.53 23.00 17.15
N HIS A 290 9.59 23.34 18.02
CA HIS A 290 8.78 24.56 17.90
C HIS A 290 9.59 25.80 18.24
#